data_b965969d2954cc6c7209b94ae8759be4
#
_entry.id   b965969d2954cc6c7209b94ae8759be4
#
_cell.length_a   1.000
_cell.length_b   1.000
_cell.length_c   1.000
_cell.angle_alpha   90.00
_cell.angle_beta   90.00
_cell.angle_gamma   90.00
#
_symmetry.space_group_name_H-M   'P 1'
#
loop_
_entity.id
_entity.type
_entity.pdbx_description
1 polymer ?
#
loop_
_entity_poly.entity_id
_entity_poly.type
_entity_poly.pdbx_seq_one_letter_code
_entity_poly.pdbx_strand_id
1 'polypeptide(L)'
;MHPTDFPQDFLDRLVQRRGRVHGFEAIESRKTALVIVDMQNCFCAAGAAGEVPLAKELVPNINLLARETRAAGGVVAWVQSALYKKEDWPVFLDTLVKPEVADHFVSDLMPGGEGHKLWPSLEPETNDLFVTKNRFSAFLPSACNLPQVLRERSIDTVLITGTLTNVCSESSARDAAMSDFKTIMISDGNATRTDEDHLATLRTFIAVFGDVRTSAETVALLRAGRPKMLSAAE
;
A
#
# COMPACT_ATOMS: atom_id res chain seq x y z
N MET A 1 12.27 8.84 -7.93
CA MET A 1 11.82 7.56 -7.35
C MET A 1 12.96 6.83 -6.66
N HIS A 2 12.66 6.01 -5.62
CA HIS A 2 13.65 5.15 -4.96
C HIS A 2 14.17 4.06 -5.90
N PRO A 3 15.40 3.50 -5.64
CA PRO A 3 15.87 2.31 -6.36
C PRO A 3 14.99 1.10 -6.03
N THR A 4 14.85 0.20 -7.01
CA THR A 4 13.98 -0.98 -6.91
C THR A 4 14.73 -2.30 -6.98
N ASP A 5 16.03 -2.24 -7.28
CA ASP A 5 16.86 -3.41 -7.54
C ASP A 5 17.46 -3.98 -6.24
N PHE A 6 17.48 -5.28 -6.15
CA PHE A 6 18.17 -6.00 -5.09
C PHE A 6 19.55 -6.51 -5.56
N PRO A 7 20.57 -6.52 -4.67
CA PRO A 7 21.87 -7.12 -4.97
C PRO A 7 21.74 -8.60 -5.36
N GLN A 8 22.54 -9.05 -6.34
CA GLN A 8 22.45 -10.41 -6.88
C GLN A 8 22.67 -11.48 -5.78
N ASP A 9 23.62 -11.27 -4.87
CA ASP A 9 23.86 -12.19 -3.74
C ASP A 9 22.65 -12.34 -2.82
N PHE A 10 21.83 -11.30 -2.69
CA PHE A 10 20.58 -11.38 -1.95
C PHE A 10 19.52 -12.19 -2.71
N LEU A 11 19.40 -12.00 -4.02
CA LEU A 11 18.49 -12.79 -4.86
C LEU A 11 18.88 -14.27 -4.88
N ASP A 12 20.16 -14.58 -4.96
CA ASP A 12 20.68 -15.95 -4.91
C ASP A 12 20.32 -16.67 -3.59
N ARG A 13 20.37 -15.94 -2.45
CA ARG A 13 19.92 -16.48 -1.16
C ARG A 13 18.41 -16.77 -1.13
N LEU A 14 17.58 -15.95 -1.78
CA LEU A 14 16.15 -16.24 -1.91
C LEU A 14 15.91 -17.51 -2.72
N VAL A 15 16.60 -17.65 -3.85
CA VAL A 15 16.51 -18.84 -4.71
C VAL A 15 17.00 -20.09 -3.93
N GLN A 16 18.10 -20.00 -3.21
CA GLN A 16 18.59 -21.10 -2.37
C GLN A 16 17.57 -21.53 -1.31
N ARG A 17 16.88 -20.56 -0.69
CA ARG A 17 15.92 -20.81 0.40
C ARG A 17 14.60 -21.40 -0.07
N ARG A 18 14.05 -20.93 -1.21
CA ARG A 18 12.67 -21.24 -1.64
C ARG A 18 12.53 -21.64 -3.12
N GLY A 19 13.64 -21.86 -3.81
CA GLY A 19 13.69 -22.30 -5.20
C GLY A 19 13.37 -21.21 -6.25
N ARG A 20 13.06 -19.98 -5.84
CA ARG A 20 12.64 -18.88 -6.71
C ARG A 20 12.81 -17.52 -6.03
N VAL A 21 12.85 -16.44 -6.83
CA VAL A 21 12.89 -15.08 -6.32
C VAL A 21 11.52 -14.64 -5.82
N HIS A 22 10.49 -14.84 -6.62
CA HIS A 22 9.13 -14.40 -6.30
C HIS A 22 8.30 -15.49 -5.63
N GLY A 23 7.60 -15.11 -4.56
CA GLY A 23 6.74 -16.03 -3.81
C GLY A 23 5.46 -16.41 -4.56
N PHE A 24 4.89 -15.44 -5.30
CA PHE A 24 3.63 -15.60 -6.01
C PHE A 24 3.83 -15.44 -7.52
N GLU A 25 3.89 -16.55 -8.24
CA GLU A 25 4.08 -16.58 -9.70
C GLU A 25 2.78 -16.31 -10.48
N ALA A 26 1.64 -16.50 -9.83
CA ALA A 26 0.31 -16.23 -10.38
C ALA A 26 -0.64 -15.72 -9.30
N ILE A 27 -1.57 -14.87 -9.70
CA ILE A 27 -2.65 -14.36 -8.88
C ILE A 27 -3.98 -14.47 -9.63
N GLU A 28 -5.09 -14.52 -8.89
CA GLU A 28 -6.43 -14.39 -9.46
C GLU A 28 -6.87 -12.92 -9.39
N SER A 29 -6.93 -12.23 -10.51
CA SER A 29 -7.16 -10.79 -10.54
C SER A 29 -8.47 -10.36 -9.88
N ARG A 30 -9.52 -11.16 -9.99
CA ARG A 30 -10.82 -10.92 -9.33
C ARG A 30 -10.77 -11.09 -7.82
N LYS A 31 -9.76 -11.78 -7.29
CA LYS A 31 -9.51 -11.97 -5.86
C LYS A 31 -8.36 -11.07 -5.38
N THR A 32 -8.02 -10.05 -6.15
CA THR A 32 -6.90 -9.15 -5.86
C THR A 32 -7.42 -7.75 -5.54
N ALA A 33 -6.88 -7.13 -4.49
CA ALA A 33 -7.12 -5.73 -4.17
C ALA A 33 -5.83 -4.93 -4.28
N LEU A 34 -5.89 -3.78 -4.94
CA LEU A 34 -4.89 -2.72 -4.82
C LEU A 34 -5.23 -1.86 -3.61
N VAL A 35 -4.33 -1.81 -2.64
CA VAL A 35 -4.47 -1.04 -1.40
C VAL A 35 -3.50 0.15 -1.47
N ILE A 36 -4.06 1.35 -1.57
CA ILE A 36 -3.32 2.61 -1.72
C ILE A 36 -3.33 3.32 -0.39
N VAL A 37 -2.17 3.35 0.27
CA VAL A 37 -2.03 3.78 1.67
C VAL A 37 -1.58 5.24 1.73
N ASP A 38 -2.35 6.08 2.41
CA ASP A 38 -2.01 7.44 2.84
C ASP A 38 -1.50 8.37 1.73
N MET A 39 -2.03 8.24 0.52
CA MET A 39 -1.75 9.19 -0.57
C MET A 39 -2.61 10.45 -0.43
N GLN A 40 -2.49 11.10 0.75
CA GLN A 40 -3.22 12.29 1.17
C GLN A 40 -2.35 13.55 1.07
N ASN A 41 -2.98 14.73 1.06
CA ASN A 41 -2.25 16.00 1.05
C ASN A 41 -1.28 16.13 2.24
N CYS A 42 -1.63 15.61 3.42
CA CYS A 42 -0.74 15.57 4.60
C CYS A 42 0.62 14.91 4.31
N PHE A 43 0.67 13.93 3.40
CA PHE A 43 1.91 13.20 3.06
C PHE A 43 2.50 13.60 1.71
N CYS A 44 1.70 14.19 0.83
CA CYS A 44 2.13 14.54 -0.53
C CYS A 44 2.46 16.03 -0.72
N ALA A 45 1.83 16.94 0.04
CA ALA A 45 2.06 18.36 -0.12
C ALA A 45 3.40 18.80 0.47
N ALA A 46 4.09 19.71 -0.23
CA ALA A 46 5.32 20.30 0.29
C ALA A 46 5.04 21.11 1.57
N GLY A 47 5.85 20.91 2.60
CA GLY A 47 5.72 21.58 3.91
C GLY A 47 4.62 20.98 4.82
N ALA A 48 3.93 19.94 4.42
CA ALA A 48 2.97 19.24 5.27
C ALA A 48 3.65 18.49 6.42
N ALA A 49 2.93 18.26 7.53
CA ALA A 49 3.47 17.63 8.74
C ALA A 49 4.07 16.25 8.50
N GLY A 50 3.48 15.48 7.60
CA GLY A 50 3.92 14.14 7.23
C GLY A 50 4.65 14.05 5.89
N GLU A 51 5.11 15.17 5.31
CA GLU A 51 5.66 15.20 3.94
C GLU A 51 6.63 14.06 3.64
N VAL A 52 6.38 13.41 2.52
CA VAL A 52 7.25 12.42 1.87
C VAL A 52 7.64 12.98 0.50
N PRO A 53 8.88 13.46 0.33
CA PRO A 53 9.27 14.22 -0.88
C PRO A 53 8.97 13.49 -2.20
N LEU A 54 9.13 12.16 -2.22
CA LEU A 54 8.92 11.34 -3.41
C LEU A 54 7.48 10.83 -3.58
N ALA A 55 6.55 11.13 -2.66
CA ALA A 55 5.18 10.61 -2.73
C ALA A 55 4.46 10.96 -4.05
N LYS A 56 4.66 12.18 -4.55
CA LYS A 56 4.04 12.64 -5.81
C LYS A 56 4.52 11.89 -7.04
N GLU A 57 5.75 11.38 -7.00
CA GLU A 57 6.33 10.61 -8.10
C GLU A 57 5.66 9.23 -8.27
N LEU A 58 4.98 8.74 -7.24
CA LEU A 58 4.24 7.46 -7.27
C LEU A 58 2.94 7.53 -8.07
N VAL A 59 2.38 8.73 -8.25
CA VAL A 59 1.03 8.93 -8.82
C VAL A 59 0.84 8.25 -10.17
N PRO A 60 1.75 8.34 -11.16
CA PRO A 60 1.58 7.66 -12.43
C PRO A 60 1.46 6.14 -12.31
N ASN A 61 2.29 5.52 -11.45
CA ASN A 61 2.29 4.08 -11.22
C ASN A 61 1.04 3.64 -10.46
N ILE A 62 0.62 4.41 -9.44
CA ILE A 62 -0.61 4.13 -8.68
C ILE A 62 -1.84 4.21 -9.59
N ASN A 63 -1.96 5.26 -10.41
CA ASN A 63 -3.08 5.40 -11.33
C ASN A 63 -3.09 4.28 -12.39
N LEU A 64 -1.91 3.90 -12.92
CA LEU A 64 -1.79 2.75 -13.83
C LEU A 64 -2.29 1.46 -13.15
N LEU A 65 -1.80 1.16 -11.95
CA LEU A 65 -2.21 -0.03 -11.20
C LEU A 65 -3.70 -0.02 -10.87
N ALA A 66 -4.26 1.13 -10.50
CA ALA A 66 -5.69 1.28 -10.22
C ALA A 66 -6.53 0.95 -11.46
N ARG A 67 -6.20 1.53 -12.62
CA ARG A 67 -6.88 1.23 -13.89
C ARG A 67 -6.78 -0.26 -14.26
N GLU A 68 -5.58 -0.85 -14.17
CA GLU A 68 -5.38 -2.26 -14.54
C GLU A 68 -6.05 -3.23 -13.56
N THR A 69 -6.07 -2.89 -12.27
CA THR A 69 -6.78 -3.69 -11.26
C THR A 69 -8.29 -3.69 -11.53
N ARG A 70 -8.90 -2.53 -11.78
CA ARG A 70 -10.32 -2.42 -12.16
C ARG A 70 -10.61 -3.18 -13.45
N ALA A 71 -9.80 -2.97 -14.49
CA ALA A 71 -9.95 -3.65 -15.78
C ALA A 71 -9.82 -5.18 -15.69
N ALA A 72 -9.14 -5.68 -14.68
CA ALA A 72 -9.00 -7.11 -14.40
C ALA A 72 -10.11 -7.66 -13.48
N GLY A 73 -11.04 -6.82 -13.03
CA GLY A 73 -12.14 -7.19 -12.13
C GLY A 73 -11.74 -7.25 -10.66
N GLY A 74 -10.58 -6.74 -10.31
CA GLY A 74 -10.11 -6.59 -8.93
C GLY A 74 -10.71 -5.37 -8.23
N VAL A 75 -10.32 -5.18 -6.98
CA VAL A 75 -10.81 -4.11 -6.10
C VAL A 75 -9.72 -3.05 -5.93
N VAL A 76 -10.09 -1.76 -5.94
CA VAL A 76 -9.21 -0.66 -5.55
C VAL A 76 -9.67 -0.11 -4.22
N ALA A 77 -8.76 0.02 -3.26
CA ALA A 77 -9.03 0.52 -1.92
C ALA A 77 -8.12 1.72 -1.59
N TRP A 78 -8.72 2.87 -1.37
CA TRP A 78 -8.07 4.11 -0.93
C TRP A 78 -8.12 4.15 0.60
N VAL A 79 -6.95 4.06 1.23
CA VAL A 79 -6.81 4.08 2.68
C VAL A 79 -6.32 5.45 3.11
N GLN A 80 -7.06 6.09 3.99
CA GLN A 80 -6.74 7.41 4.52
C GLN A 80 -6.51 7.34 6.04
N SER A 81 -5.40 7.89 6.51
CA SER A 81 -5.21 8.13 7.93
C SER A 81 -6.16 9.22 8.41
N ALA A 82 -6.81 8.99 9.56
CA ALA A 82 -7.75 9.92 10.17
C ALA A 82 -7.51 10.02 11.69
N LEU A 83 -7.39 11.23 12.19
CA LEU A 83 -7.27 11.55 13.61
C LEU A 83 -8.28 12.66 13.95
N TYR A 84 -8.96 12.55 15.08
CA TYR A 84 -9.92 13.56 15.54
C TYR A 84 -9.36 14.39 16.69
N LYS A 85 -8.50 13.79 17.52
CA LYS A 85 -7.90 14.40 18.71
C LYS A 85 -6.64 13.64 19.12
N LYS A 86 -5.80 14.25 19.98
CA LYS A 86 -4.55 13.63 20.45
C LYS A 86 -4.79 12.32 21.22
N GLU A 87 -5.87 12.27 22.00
CA GLU A 87 -6.23 11.09 22.79
C GLU A 87 -6.58 9.87 21.94
N ASP A 88 -6.77 10.03 20.64
CA ASP A 88 -6.98 8.91 19.72
C ASP A 88 -5.74 8.01 19.62
N TRP A 89 -4.53 8.59 19.84
CA TRP A 89 -3.28 7.84 19.82
C TRP A 89 -2.22 8.42 20.78
N PRO A 90 -2.45 8.32 22.11
CA PRO A 90 -1.66 9.04 23.11
C PRO A 90 -0.18 8.65 23.09
N VAL A 91 0.16 7.35 23.02
CA VAL A 91 1.58 6.93 23.02
C VAL A 91 2.37 7.56 21.87
N PHE A 92 1.81 7.62 20.68
CA PHE A 92 2.48 8.22 19.53
C PHE A 92 2.52 9.76 19.65
N LEU A 93 1.36 10.36 19.87
CA LEU A 93 1.19 11.81 19.79
C LEU A 93 1.75 12.57 21.02
N ASP A 94 1.76 11.93 22.20
CA ASP A 94 2.27 12.58 23.41
C ASP A 94 3.73 12.24 23.73
N THR A 95 4.26 11.14 23.15
CA THR A 95 5.57 10.61 23.56
C THR A 95 6.61 10.56 22.42
N LEU A 96 6.18 10.21 21.20
CA LEU A 96 7.11 9.92 20.11
C LEU A 96 7.29 11.08 19.12
N VAL A 97 6.44 12.09 19.19
CA VAL A 97 6.54 13.31 18.37
C VAL A 97 6.49 14.56 19.25
N LYS A 98 7.04 15.66 18.73
CA LYS A 98 6.95 16.94 19.44
C LYS A 98 5.51 17.44 19.49
N PRO A 99 5.10 18.19 20.54
CA PRO A 99 3.73 18.68 20.67
C PRO A 99 3.21 19.42 19.44
N GLU A 100 4.05 20.29 18.84
CA GLU A 100 3.68 21.06 17.66
C GLU A 100 3.43 20.15 16.43
N VAL A 101 4.20 19.08 16.31
CA VAL A 101 4.03 18.08 15.23
C VAL A 101 2.74 17.28 15.46
N ALA A 102 2.46 16.92 16.71
CA ALA A 102 1.22 16.23 17.07
C ALA A 102 -0.02 17.08 16.74
N ASP A 103 0.02 18.38 17.07
CA ASP A 103 -1.08 19.32 16.76
C ASP A 103 -1.31 19.43 15.24
N HIS A 104 -0.23 19.52 14.46
CA HIS A 104 -0.30 19.56 12.99
C HIS A 104 -0.86 18.24 12.43
N PHE A 105 -0.42 17.07 12.92
CA PHE A 105 -0.96 15.78 12.46
C PHE A 105 -2.45 15.66 12.73
N VAL A 106 -2.92 16.04 13.91
CA VAL A 106 -4.35 16.01 14.24
C VAL A 106 -5.13 16.97 13.33
N SER A 107 -4.63 18.18 13.12
CA SER A 107 -5.27 19.16 12.25
C SER A 107 -5.33 18.68 10.81
N ASP A 108 -4.21 18.18 10.26
CA ASP A 108 -4.10 17.75 8.86
C ASP A 108 -4.90 16.48 8.57
N LEU A 109 -4.95 15.54 9.52
CA LEU A 109 -5.62 14.25 9.34
C LEU A 109 -7.08 14.25 9.82
N MET A 110 -7.59 15.39 10.28
CA MET A 110 -9.00 15.51 10.65
C MET A 110 -9.89 15.32 9.42
N PRO A 111 -10.85 14.39 9.43
CA PRO A 111 -11.76 14.17 8.32
C PRO A 111 -12.45 15.45 7.85
N GLY A 112 -12.43 15.69 6.55
CA GLY A 112 -12.97 16.91 5.92
C GLY A 112 -11.95 18.05 5.77
N GLY A 113 -10.80 17.99 6.48
CA GLY A 113 -9.69 18.95 6.32
C GLY A 113 -8.92 18.76 5.01
N GLU A 114 -8.15 19.79 4.60
CA GLU A 114 -7.36 19.74 3.36
C GLU A 114 -6.26 18.68 3.42
N GLY A 115 -5.57 18.49 4.54
CA GLY A 115 -4.54 17.48 4.71
C GLY A 115 -5.07 16.05 4.61
N HIS A 116 -6.34 15.82 5.01
CA HIS A 116 -7.01 14.53 4.93
C HIS A 116 -7.39 14.12 3.50
N LYS A 117 -7.61 15.07 2.59
CA LYS A 117 -8.03 14.75 1.21
C LYS A 117 -6.97 13.94 0.47
N LEU A 118 -7.40 13.08 -0.43
CA LEU A 118 -6.51 12.41 -1.37
C LEU A 118 -5.78 13.45 -2.24
N TRP A 119 -4.55 13.11 -2.63
CA TRP A 119 -3.77 13.97 -3.52
C TRP A 119 -4.51 14.18 -4.86
N PRO A 120 -4.64 15.44 -5.35
CA PRO A 120 -5.57 15.77 -6.46
C PRO A 120 -5.28 15.08 -7.79
N SER A 121 -4.04 14.62 -8.03
CA SER A 121 -3.67 13.95 -9.29
C SER A 121 -3.93 12.44 -9.28
N LEU A 122 -4.48 11.90 -8.21
CA LEU A 122 -4.95 10.52 -8.16
C LEU A 122 -6.29 10.38 -8.87
N GLU A 123 -6.58 9.16 -9.34
CA GLU A 123 -7.77 8.83 -10.13
C GLU A 123 -8.72 7.86 -9.38
N PRO A 124 -9.32 8.28 -8.24
CA PRO A 124 -10.32 7.47 -7.57
C PRO A 124 -11.62 7.42 -8.38
N GLU A 125 -12.31 6.26 -8.34
CA GLU A 125 -13.61 6.06 -8.95
C GLU A 125 -14.69 5.80 -7.90
N THR A 126 -15.95 6.08 -8.24
CA THR A 126 -17.09 5.97 -7.31
C THR A 126 -17.28 4.55 -6.74
N ASN A 127 -16.90 3.54 -7.51
CA ASN A 127 -17.02 2.14 -7.10
C ASN A 127 -15.83 1.61 -6.31
N ASP A 128 -14.80 2.43 -6.10
CA ASP A 128 -13.66 2.05 -5.27
C ASP A 128 -14.05 2.01 -3.78
N LEU A 129 -13.27 1.30 -3.01
CA LEU A 129 -13.40 1.32 -1.55
C LEU A 129 -12.67 2.54 -0.98
N PHE A 130 -13.30 3.22 -0.04
CA PHE A 130 -12.72 4.30 0.74
C PHE A 130 -12.80 3.90 2.20
N VAL A 131 -11.65 3.75 2.85
CA VAL A 131 -11.57 3.35 4.26
C VAL A 131 -10.63 4.27 5.03
N THR A 132 -10.93 4.47 6.30
CA THR A 132 -10.08 5.24 7.20
C THR A 132 -9.40 4.33 8.23
N LYS A 133 -8.22 4.73 8.67
CA LYS A 133 -7.48 4.10 9.76
C LYS A 133 -6.95 5.14 10.73
N ASN A 134 -6.79 4.77 11.99
CA ASN A 134 -6.20 5.63 13.03
C ASN A 134 -4.92 5.03 13.64
N ARG A 135 -4.29 4.11 12.94
CA ARG A 135 -2.97 3.51 13.25
C ARG A 135 -2.18 3.36 11.95
N PHE A 136 -0.92 2.97 12.05
CA PHE A 136 -0.10 2.79 10.84
C PHE A 136 -0.67 1.73 9.92
N SER A 137 -1.06 0.58 10.45
CA SER A 137 -1.58 -0.51 9.65
C SER A 137 -3.07 -0.34 9.29
N ALA A 138 -3.39 -0.55 8.02
CA ALA A 138 -4.76 -0.69 7.52
C ALA A 138 -5.34 -2.10 7.76
N PHE A 139 -4.52 -3.05 8.22
CA PHE A 139 -4.92 -4.43 8.49
C PHE A 139 -5.02 -4.75 9.99
N LEU A 140 -4.89 -3.75 10.86
CA LEU A 140 -5.16 -3.88 12.29
C LEU A 140 -6.67 -3.73 12.54
N PRO A 141 -7.41 -4.80 12.96
CA PRO A 141 -8.87 -4.78 13.06
C PRO A 141 -9.44 -3.71 14.02
N SER A 142 -8.67 -3.32 15.04
CA SER A 142 -9.07 -2.26 15.98
C SER A 142 -8.94 -0.85 15.40
N ALA A 143 -8.30 -0.69 14.25
CA ALA A 143 -7.98 0.59 13.64
C ALA A 143 -8.61 0.80 12.26
N CYS A 144 -8.99 -0.29 11.57
CA CYS A 144 -9.54 -0.25 10.22
C CYS A 144 -10.33 -1.52 9.92
N ASN A 145 -11.44 -1.39 9.21
CA ASN A 145 -12.28 -2.53 8.82
C ASN A 145 -11.88 -3.16 7.47
N LEU A 146 -10.81 -2.68 6.84
CA LEU A 146 -10.39 -3.16 5.51
C LEU A 146 -10.26 -4.69 5.41
N PRO A 147 -9.61 -5.41 6.35
CA PRO A 147 -9.48 -6.86 6.26
C PRO A 147 -10.82 -7.59 6.16
N GLN A 148 -11.80 -7.16 6.95
CA GLN A 148 -13.15 -7.71 6.91
C GLN A 148 -13.82 -7.47 5.56
N VAL A 149 -13.81 -6.22 5.08
CA VAL A 149 -14.41 -5.82 3.80
C VAL A 149 -13.80 -6.58 2.62
N LEU A 150 -12.49 -6.82 2.63
CA LEU A 150 -11.80 -7.60 1.61
C LEU A 150 -12.20 -9.09 1.65
N ARG A 151 -12.31 -9.68 2.84
CA ARG A 151 -12.73 -11.08 2.98
C ARG A 151 -14.17 -11.30 2.56
N GLU A 152 -15.08 -10.39 2.87
CA GLU A 152 -16.49 -10.43 2.41
C GLU A 152 -16.58 -10.39 0.88
N ARG A 153 -15.58 -9.83 0.19
CA ARG A 153 -15.44 -9.83 -1.26
C ARG A 153 -14.62 -11.00 -1.82
N SER A 154 -14.28 -11.97 -0.98
CA SER A 154 -13.44 -13.12 -1.35
C SER A 154 -12.05 -12.72 -1.89
N ILE A 155 -11.52 -11.60 -1.46
CA ILE A 155 -10.16 -11.17 -1.79
C ILE A 155 -9.17 -11.99 -0.96
N ASP A 156 -8.16 -12.55 -1.62
CA ASP A 156 -7.08 -13.33 -1.01
C ASP A 156 -5.69 -12.73 -1.29
N THR A 157 -5.61 -11.75 -2.19
CA THR A 157 -4.35 -11.14 -2.62
C THR A 157 -4.43 -9.64 -2.49
N VAL A 158 -3.38 -9.02 -1.93
CA VAL A 158 -3.29 -7.57 -1.77
C VAL A 158 -1.99 -7.02 -2.35
N LEU A 159 -2.11 -5.93 -3.11
CA LEU A 159 -1.02 -5.16 -3.70
C LEU A 159 -0.91 -3.87 -2.90
N ILE A 160 0.21 -3.65 -2.21
CA ILE A 160 0.39 -2.50 -1.30
C ILE A 160 1.20 -1.42 -1.97
N THR A 161 0.62 -0.21 -2.04
CA THR A 161 1.24 1.01 -2.57
C THR A 161 1.03 2.19 -1.62
N GLY A 162 1.80 3.26 -1.78
CA GLY A 162 1.61 4.53 -1.06
C GLY A 162 2.75 4.89 -0.12
N THR A 163 2.44 5.49 1.01
CA THR A 163 3.41 6.09 1.95
C THR A 163 3.14 5.66 3.41
N LEU A 164 4.14 5.67 4.31
CA LEU A 164 5.57 5.55 4.01
C LEU A 164 5.92 4.08 3.83
N THR A 165 6.85 3.77 2.94
CA THR A 165 7.28 2.38 2.68
C THR A 165 7.55 1.62 3.99
N ASN A 166 8.37 2.21 4.89
CA ASN A 166 8.84 1.61 6.14
C ASN A 166 7.94 1.87 7.36
N VAL A 167 6.74 2.45 7.17
CA VAL A 167 5.81 2.74 8.26
C VAL A 167 4.42 2.18 7.92
N CYS A 168 3.53 2.99 7.31
CA CYS A 168 2.14 2.58 7.09
C CYS A 168 2.03 1.46 6.05
N SER A 169 2.79 1.53 4.94
CA SER A 169 2.80 0.48 3.93
C SER A 169 3.36 -0.83 4.48
N GLU A 170 4.53 -0.79 5.15
CA GLU A 170 5.12 -1.98 5.75
C GLU A 170 4.25 -2.59 6.85
N SER A 171 3.74 -1.76 7.78
CA SER A 171 2.86 -2.25 8.85
C SER A 171 1.62 -2.92 8.28
N SER A 172 1.00 -2.30 7.26
CA SER A 172 -0.15 -2.88 6.57
C SER A 172 0.19 -4.19 5.87
N ALA A 173 1.33 -4.22 5.16
CA ALA A 173 1.78 -5.39 4.43
C ALA A 173 2.10 -6.58 5.37
N ARG A 174 2.75 -6.33 6.50
CA ARG A 174 3.07 -7.37 7.49
C ARG A 174 1.80 -7.93 8.13
N ASP A 175 0.87 -7.07 8.56
CA ASP A 175 -0.39 -7.53 9.16
C ASP A 175 -1.27 -8.26 8.14
N ALA A 176 -1.28 -7.83 6.88
CA ALA A 176 -1.95 -8.54 5.80
C ALA A 176 -1.38 -9.95 5.61
N ALA A 177 -0.05 -10.07 5.53
CA ALA A 177 0.63 -11.35 5.38
C ALA A 177 0.38 -12.29 6.58
N MET A 178 0.44 -11.76 7.81
CA MET A 178 0.15 -12.53 9.03
C MET A 178 -1.36 -12.87 9.17
N SER A 179 -2.20 -12.21 8.40
CA SER A 179 -3.63 -12.51 8.28
C SER A 179 -3.98 -13.38 7.07
N ASP A 180 -3.00 -14.12 6.50
CA ASP A 180 -3.14 -15.03 5.37
C ASP A 180 -3.62 -14.39 4.06
N PHE A 181 -3.29 -13.13 3.80
CA PHE A 181 -3.36 -12.58 2.46
C PHE A 181 -2.03 -12.82 1.71
N LYS A 182 -2.11 -13.20 0.44
CA LYS A 182 -0.97 -13.11 -0.48
C LYS A 182 -0.64 -11.63 -0.66
N THR A 183 0.46 -11.19 -0.08
CA THR A 183 0.79 -9.77 -0.02
C THR A 183 2.00 -9.44 -0.88
N ILE A 184 1.83 -8.46 -1.77
CA ILE A 184 2.86 -7.97 -2.67
C ILE A 184 3.06 -6.46 -2.42
N MET A 185 4.25 -6.05 -2.02
CA MET A 185 4.62 -4.64 -1.99
C MET A 185 5.13 -4.20 -3.36
N ILE A 186 4.67 -3.04 -3.83
CA ILE A 186 5.06 -2.52 -5.13
C ILE A 186 6.25 -1.57 -4.95
N SER A 187 7.43 -1.98 -5.44
CA SER A 187 8.68 -1.28 -5.19
C SER A 187 8.70 0.15 -5.72
N ASP A 188 8.21 0.39 -6.93
CA ASP A 188 8.06 1.70 -7.56
C ASP A 188 6.67 2.32 -7.36
N GLY A 189 5.89 1.75 -6.47
CA GLY A 189 4.57 2.22 -6.02
C GLY A 189 4.55 2.63 -4.54
N ASN A 190 5.69 2.59 -3.84
CA ASN A 190 5.85 3.00 -2.46
C ASN A 190 6.98 4.02 -2.31
N ALA A 191 6.85 4.97 -1.39
CA ALA A 191 7.89 5.94 -1.08
C ALA A 191 8.05 6.16 0.43
N THR A 192 9.25 6.56 0.81
CA THR A 192 9.61 7.02 2.15
C THR A 192 10.62 8.16 2.06
N ARG A 193 11.35 8.47 3.14
CA ARG A 193 12.25 9.62 3.20
C ARG A 193 13.65 9.33 2.67
N THR A 194 14.11 8.08 2.73
CA THR A 194 15.46 7.68 2.29
C THR A 194 15.43 6.40 1.46
N ASP A 195 16.40 6.25 0.55
CA ASP A 195 16.56 5.03 -0.23
C ASP A 195 16.92 3.83 0.67
N GLU A 196 17.67 4.07 1.73
CA GLU A 196 18.09 3.04 2.69
C GLU A 196 16.88 2.43 3.40
N ASP A 197 15.99 3.26 3.96
CA ASP A 197 14.77 2.81 4.63
C ASP A 197 13.85 2.04 3.67
N HIS A 198 13.73 2.53 2.43
CA HIS A 198 12.94 1.89 1.40
C HIS A 198 13.46 0.48 1.10
N LEU A 199 14.74 0.38 0.75
CA LEU A 199 15.35 -0.91 0.39
C LEU A 199 15.42 -1.88 1.57
N ALA A 200 15.68 -1.40 2.80
CA ALA A 200 15.71 -2.25 3.98
C ALA A 200 14.35 -2.91 4.23
N THR A 201 13.27 -2.13 4.10
CA THR A 201 11.91 -2.63 4.20
C THR A 201 11.61 -3.69 3.14
N LEU A 202 11.83 -3.36 1.87
CA LEU A 202 11.52 -4.28 0.76
C LEU A 202 12.33 -5.57 0.84
N ARG A 203 13.62 -5.51 1.23
CA ARG A 203 14.48 -6.69 1.44
C ARG A 203 13.94 -7.61 2.52
N THR A 204 13.56 -7.04 3.66
CA THR A 204 12.99 -7.83 4.76
C THR A 204 11.65 -8.43 4.35
N PHE A 205 10.82 -7.64 3.68
CA PHE A 205 9.49 -8.08 3.27
C PHE A 205 9.54 -9.25 2.29
N ILE A 206 10.30 -9.14 1.20
CA ILE A 206 10.41 -10.23 0.21
C ILE A 206 11.07 -11.47 0.80
N ALA A 207 11.97 -11.32 1.76
CA ALA A 207 12.64 -12.45 2.38
C ALA A 207 11.71 -13.29 3.29
N VAL A 208 10.71 -12.69 3.94
CA VAL A 208 9.98 -13.32 5.04
C VAL A 208 8.48 -13.30 4.87
N PHE A 209 7.90 -12.14 4.51
CA PHE A 209 6.46 -11.92 4.65
C PHE A 209 5.67 -12.13 3.36
N GLY A 210 6.24 -11.83 2.19
CA GLY A 210 5.47 -11.85 0.96
C GLY A 210 6.34 -11.75 -0.29
N ASP A 211 5.87 -10.96 -1.25
CA ASP A 211 6.58 -10.70 -2.50
C ASP A 211 6.80 -9.20 -2.72
N VAL A 212 7.77 -8.86 -3.54
CA VAL A 212 8.03 -7.50 -4.00
C VAL A 212 8.11 -7.51 -5.51
N ARG A 213 7.38 -6.59 -6.15
CA ARG A 213 7.37 -6.44 -7.61
C ARG A 213 7.32 -4.98 -7.99
N THR A 214 7.75 -4.68 -9.20
CA THR A 214 7.51 -3.38 -9.82
C THR A 214 6.05 -3.26 -10.28
N SER A 215 5.61 -2.04 -10.57
CA SER A 215 4.30 -1.78 -11.17
C SER A 215 4.13 -2.51 -12.51
N ALA A 216 5.18 -2.53 -13.34
CA ALA A 216 5.16 -3.22 -14.64
C ALA A 216 4.97 -4.75 -14.51
N GLU A 217 5.70 -5.39 -13.60
CA GLU A 217 5.55 -6.82 -13.31
C GLU A 217 4.16 -7.13 -12.73
N THR A 218 3.66 -6.25 -11.87
CA THR A 218 2.34 -6.39 -11.27
C THR A 218 1.22 -6.27 -12.30
N VAL A 219 1.33 -5.35 -13.26
CA VAL A 219 0.40 -5.24 -14.39
C VAL A 219 0.42 -6.52 -15.24
N ALA A 220 1.59 -7.10 -15.47
CA ALA A 220 1.69 -8.38 -16.17
C ALA A 220 0.98 -9.52 -15.42
N LEU A 221 1.14 -9.60 -14.09
CA LEU A 221 0.42 -10.57 -13.24
C LEU A 221 -1.09 -10.36 -13.29
N LEU A 222 -1.57 -9.12 -13.16
CA LEU A 222 -2.99 -8.79 -13.23
C LEU A 222 -3.60 -9.20 -14.57
N ARG A 223 -2.91 -8.94 -15.68
CA ARG A 223 -3.37 -9.32 -17.03
C ARG A 223 -3.41 -10.83 -17.22
N ALA A 224 -2.38 -11.55 -16.75
CA ALA A 224 -2.32 -13.01 -16.80
C ALA A 224 -3.37 -13.70 -15.94
N GLY A 225 -3.73 -13.10 -14.79
CA GLY A 225 -4.71 -13.64 -13.84
C GLY A 225 -6.17 -13.34 -14.18
N ARG A 226 -6.44 -12.69 -15.33
CA ARG A 226 -7.83 -12.47 -15.81
C ARG A 226 -8.50 -13.81 -16.13
N PRO A 227 -9.77 -13.99 -15.79
CA PRO A 227 -10.52 -15.16 -16.24
C PRO A 227 -10.43 -15.27 -17.77
N LYS A 228 -10.09 -16.44 -18.28
CA LYS A 228 -10.23 -16.70 -19.73
C LYS A 228 -11.71 -16.49 -20.06
N MET A 229 -12.01 -15.56 -20.96
CA MET A 229 -13.33 -15.49 -21.54
C MET A 229 -13.58 -16.87 -22.19
N LEU A 230 -14.57 -17.62 -21.69
CA LEU A 230 -15.10 -18.75 -22.44
C LEU A 230 -15.55 -18.16 -23.77
N SER A 231 -14.86 -18.51 -24.85
CA SER A 231 -15.38 -18.27 -26.20
C SER A 231 -16.77 -18.88 -26.22
N ALA A 232 -17.79 -18.04 -26.47
CA ALA A 232 -19.11 -18.57 -26.78
C ALA A 232 -18.90 -19.54 -27.94
N ALA A 233 -18.95 -20.83 -27.62
CA ALA A 233 -19.02 -21.86 -28.63
C ALA A 233 -20.36 -21.66 -29.36
N GLU A 234 -20.26 -21.43 -30.64
CA GLU A 234 -21.36 -21.41 -31.60
C GLU A 234 -22.22 -22.68 -31.51
#